data_c87542e2c4562708152ef6362560aa9e
#
_entry.id   c87542e2c4562708152ef6362560aa9e
#
_cell.length_a   1.000
_cell.length_b   1.000
_cell.length_c   1.000
_cell.angle_alpha   90.00
_cell.angle_beta   90.00
_cell.angle_gamma   90.00
#
_symmetry.space_group_name_H-M   'P 1'
#
loop_
_entity.id
_entity.type
_entity.pdbx_description
1 polymer ?
#
loop_
_entity_poly.entity_id
_entity_poly.type
_entity_poly.pdbx_seq_one_letter_code
_entity_poly.pdbx_strand_id
1 'polypeptide(L)'
;VGDGPYRQQLEKIFQGTSTTFVGYLSGNELASAYASGDAFLFPSSTETLGLVLLEAMAAGCPVVGANKGGIPDIISDGENGCLYNPDGENDGAFSLIEATKKLLGNEIERTSMRKAARSEAERWGWEGATKQLRSYYEDVLDKKQSNIAA
;
A
#
# COMPACT_ATOMS: atom_id res chain seq x y z
N VAL A 1 8.33 12.52 -1.13
CA VAL A 1 7.38 13.13 -2.06
C VAL A 1 6.22 13.72 -1.28
N GLY A 2 5.72 14.88 -1.67
CA GLY A 2 4.63 15.59 -1.02
C GLY A 2 5.08 16.96 -0.47
N ASP A 3 4.08 17.76 -0.09
CA ASP A 3 4.29 19.08 0.49
C ASP A 3 3.17 19.36 1.50
N GLY A 4 3.53 19.64 2.72
CA GLY A 4 2.58 19.80 3.82
C GLY A 4 3.13 20.73 4.92
N PRO A 5 2.31 21.06 5.92
CA PRO A 5 2.68 22.02 6.96
C PRO A 5 3.90 21.61 7.78
N TYR A 6 4.21 20.32 7.86
CA TYR A 6 5.35 19.80 8.60
C TYR A 6 6.66 19.72 7.79
N ARG A 7 6.66 20.09 6.50
CA ARG A 7 7.83 19.98 5.62
C ARG A 7 9.08 20.60 6.23
N GLN A 8 9.01 21.85 6.65
CA GLN A 8 10.18 22.56 7.23
C GLN A 8 10.72 21.90 8.51
N GLN A 9 9.82 21.33 9.32
CA GLN A 9 10.23 20.61 10.52
C GLN A 9 10.91 19.29 10.16
N LEU A 10 10.39 18.57 9.18
CA LEU A 10 10.99 17.31 8.69
C LEU A 10 12.35 17.55 8.04
N GLU A 11 12.50 18.60 7.24
CA GLU A 11 13.79 18.99 6.65
C GLU A 11 14.86 19.23 7.73
N LYS A 12 14.49 19.83 8.87
CA LYS A 12 15.41 20.03 10.00
C LYS A 12 15.76 18.71 10.69
N ILE A 13 14.76 17.82 10.90
CA ILE A 13 14.97 16.51 11.55
C ILE A 13 15.89 15.63 10.71
N PHE A 14 15.74 15.66 9.39
CA PHE A 14 16.52 14.85 8.45
C PHE A 14 17.79 15.53 7.95
N GLN A 15 18.17 16.69 8.52
CA GLN A 15 19.41 17.36 8.18
C GLN A 15 20.62 16.48 8.45
N GLY A 16 21.51 16.35 7.46
CA GLY A 16 22.71 15.50 7.56
C GLY A 16 22.46 14.01 7.24
N THR A 17 21.23 13.63 6.85
CA THR A 17 20.93 12.32 6.29
C THR A 17 20.91 12.37 4.75
N SER A 18 20.82 11.19 4.11
CA SER A 18 20.64 11.09 2.64
C SER A 18 19.20 11.32 2.18
N THR A 19 18.39 12.04 2.96
CA THR A 19 16.98 12.29 2.64
C THR A 19 16.84 13.45 1.65
N THR A 20 16.02 13.25 0.61
CA THR A 20 15.70 14.26 -0.40
C THR A 20 14.21 14.60 -0.36
N PHE A 21 13.89 15.89 -0.23
CA PHE A 21 12.52 16.40 -0.25
C PHE A 21 12.20 16.97 -1.63
N VAL A 22 11.59 16.18 -2.48
CA VAL A 22 11.28 16.54 -3.88
C VAL A 22 10.02 17.41 -4.04
N GLY A 23 9.24 17.58 -2.97
CA GLY A 23 7.99 18.33 -3.02
C GLY A 23 6.83 17.53 -3.63
N TYR A 24 5.82 18.23 -4.10
CA TYR A 24 4.65 17.62 -4.73
C TYR A 24 4.99 17.12 -6.14
N LEU A 25 4.63 15.89 -6.44
CA LEU A 25 4.72 15.27 -7.75
C LEU A 25 3.35 14.78 -8.20
N SER A 26 3.11 14.73 -9.51
CA SER A 26 1.87 14.24 -10.09
C SER A 26 2.10 13.50 -11.41
N GLY A 27 1.09 12.75 -11.88
CA GLY A 27 1.12 12.06 -13.16
C GLY A 27 2.35 11.18 -13.33
N ASN A 28 3.05 11.32 -14.45
CA ASN A 28 4.20 10.48 -14.80
C ASN A 28 5.40 10.68 -13.85
N GLU A 29 5.59 11.87 -13.30
CA GLU A 29 6.68 12.13 -12.35
C GLU A 29 6.46 11.35 -11.05
N LEU A 30 5.23 11.35 -10.52
CA LEU A 30 4.86 10.57 -9.35
C LEU A 30 4.99 9.07 -9.62
N ALA A 31 4.48 8.59 -10.75
CA ALA A 31 4.61 7.19 -11.14
C ALA A 31 6.08 6.75 -11.27
N SER A 32 6.93 7.60 -11.84
CA SER A 32 8.37 7.34 -11.96
C SER A 32 9.06 7.32 -10.60
N ALA A 33 8.66 8.20 -9.67
CA ALA A 33 9.20 8.21 -8.32
C ALA A 33 8.86 6.89 -7.58
N TYR A 34 7.62 6.41 -7.66
CA TYR A 34 7.26 5.09 -7.12
C TYR A 34 8.03 3.95 -7.79
N ALA A 35 8.07 3.91 -9.11
CA ALA A 35 8.73 2.83 -9.86
C ALA A 35 10.24 2.74 -9.57
N SER A 36 10.90 3.85 -9.24
CA SER A 36 12.32 3.89 -8.89
C SER A 36 12.61 3.50 -7.43
N GLY A 37 11.59 3.41 -6.57
CA GLY A 37 11.73 3.05 -5.17
C GLY A 37 12.00 1.55 -4.97
N ASP A 38 12.83 1.21 -3.99
CA ASP A 38 13.01 -0.16 -3.51
C ASP A 38 11.93 -0.58 -2.54
N ALA A 39 11.34 0.36 -1.82
CA ALA A 39 10.20 0.19 -0.93
C ALA A 39 9.43 1.50 -0.76
N PHE A 40 8.13 1.41 -0.62
CA PHE A 40 7.28 2.51 -0.17
C PHE A 40 6.86 2.29 1.27
N LEU A 41 7.26 3.20 2.17
CA LEU A 41 6.91 3.11 3.58
C LEU A 41 5.69 3.97 3.87
N PHE A 42 4.65 3.34 4.40
CA PHE A 42 3.38 4.00 4.73
C PHE A 42 3.04 3.81 6.21
N PRO A 43 3.54 4.69 7.09
CA PRO A 43 3.38 4.55 8.54
C PRO A 43 2.01 5.01 9.07
N SER A 44 1.04 5.29 8.20
CA SER A 44 -0.31 5.66 8.62
C SER A 44 -1.04 4.48 9.24
N SER A 45 -1.67 4.69 10.40
CA SER A 45 -2.51 3.70 11.08
C SER A 45 -4.01 4.04 11.06
N THR A 46 -4.39 5.12 10.37
CA THR A 46 -5.77 5.64 10.30
C THR A 46 -6.38 5.61 8.90
N GLU A 47 -5.72 4.90 8.00
CA GLU A 47 -6.14 4.81 6.60
C GLU A 47 -7.38 3.92 6.44
N THR A 48 -8.31 4.32 5.59
CA THR A 48 -9.52 3.55 5.26
C THR A 48 -9.40 2.77 3.97
N LEU A 49 -8.85 3.36 2.90
CA LEU A 49 -8.73 2.72 1.59
C LEU A 49 -7.27 2.62 1.09
N GLY A 50 -6.40 3.54 1.48
CA GLY A 50 -4.99 3.46 1.10
C GLY A 50 -4.70 3.66 -0.38
N LEU A 51 -5.34 4.63 -1.04
CA LEU A 51 -5.09 4.91 -2.47
C LEU A 51 -3.62 5.08 -2.80
N VAL A 52 -2.85 5.71 -1.90
CA VAL A 52 -1.40 5.92 -2.06
C VAL A 52 -0.63 4.60 -2.10
N LEU A 53 -1.10 3.58 -1.34
CA LEU A 53 -0.55 2.22 -1.40
C LEU A 53 -0.80 1.60 -2.77
N LEU A 54 -2.04 1.72 -3.26
CA LEU A 54 -2.41 1.20 -4.58
C LEU A 54 -1.64 1.89 -5.72
N GLU A 55 -1.36 3.20 -5.61
CA GLU A 55 -0.51 3.92 -6.55
C GLU A 55 0.93 3.38 -6.56
N ALA A 56 1.52 3.16 -5.39
CA ALA A 56 2.86 2.58 -5.27
C ALA A 56 2.90 1.15 -5.83
N MET A 57 1.94 0.31 -5.45
CA MET A 57 1.81 -1.06 -5.92
C MET A 57 1.59 -1.15 -7.43
N ALA A 58 0.76 -0.25 -8.00
CA ALA A 58 0.54 -0.15 -9.44
C ALA A 58 1.82 0.20 -10.22
N ALA A 59 2.73 0.96 -9.61
CA ALA A 59 4.05 1.23 -10.16
C ALA A 59 5.07 0.09 -9.93
N GLY A 60 4.65 -1.01 -9.31
CA GLY A 60 5.50 -2.13 -8.95
C GLY A 60 6.46 -1.82 -7.79
N CYS A 61 6.15 -0.84 -6.95
CA CYS A 61 6.91 -0.56 -5.73
C CYS A 61 6.37 -1.42 -4.59
N PRO A 62 7.18 -2.26 -3.93
CA PRO A 62 6.73 -3.02 -2.77
C PRO A 62 6.45 -2.08 -1.60
N VAL A 63 5.46 -2.40 -0.80
CA VAL A 63 4.96 -1.54 0.26
C VAL A 63 5.19 -2.13 1.65
N VAL A 64 5.41 -1.26 2.64
CA VAL A 64 5.36 -1.59 4.07
C VAL A 64 4.28 -0.74 4.70
N GLY A 65 3.22 -1.36 5.20
CA GLY A 65 2.06 -0.68 5.77
C GLY A 65 1.72 -1.16 7.19
N ALA A 66 0.90 -0.39 7.90
CA ALA A 66 0.42 -0.76 9.22
C ALA A 66 -0.58 -1.92 9.16
N ASN A 67 -0.46 -2.89 10.06
CA ASN A 67 -1.48 -3.93 10.25
C ASN A 67 -2.70 -3.36 11.01
N LYS A 68 -3.36 -2.35 10.40
CA LYS A 68 -4.48 -1.63 11.01
C LYS A 68 -5.34 -0.92 9.96
N GLY A 69 -6.62 -0.69 10.29
CA GLY A 69 -7.56 -0.05 9.37
C GLY A 69 -7.82 -0.88 8.12
N GLY A 70 -7.95 -0.24 6.96
CA GLY A 70 -8.15 -0.90 5.67
C GLY A 70 -6.87 -1.38 4.98
N ILE A 71 -5.69 -1.18 5.58
CA ILE A 71 -4.41 -1.57 4.98
C ILE A 71 -4.27 -3.09 4.80
N PRO A 72 -4.67 -3.94 5.77
CA PRO A 72 -4.62 -5.40 5.61
C PRO A 72 -5.55 -5.97 4.53
N ASP A 73 -6.53 -5.19 4.06
CA ASP A 73 -7.40 -5.58 2.95
C ASP A 73 -6.66 -5.53 1.59
N ILE A 74 -5.58 -4.73 1.53
CA ILE A 74 -4.77 -4.52 0.33
C ILE A 74 -3.45 -5.30 0.41
N ILE A 75 -2.81 -5.34 1.58
CA ILE A 75 -1.50 -5.95 1.78
C ILE A 75 -1.66 -7.35 2.36
N SER A 76 -1.25 -8.36 1.59
CA SER A 76 -0.99 -9.72 2.06
C SER A 76 0.47 -9.81 2.51
N ASP A 77 0.69 -9.93 3.85
CA ASP A 77 2.05 -9.89 4.43
C ASP A 77 2.97 -10.96 3.87
N GLY A 78 4.14 -10.54 3.39
CA GLY A 78 5.14 -11.41 2.77
C GLY A 78 4.86 -11.80 1.31
N GLU A 79 3.69 -11.46 0.76
CA GLU A 79 3.29 -11.82 -0.60
C GLU A 79 3.36 -10.62 -1.57
N ASN A 80 2.59 -9.57 -1.30
CA ASN A 80 2.54 -8.35 -2.11
C ASN A 80 3.06 -7.09 -1.39
N GLY A 81 3.47 -7.23 -0.12
CA GLY A 81 4.00 -6.20 0.74
C GLY A 81 4.37 -6.77 2.10
N CYS A 82 4.72 -5.90 3.04
CA CYS A 82 4.95 -6.26 4.43
C CYS A 82 4.04 -5.46 5.35
N LEU A 83 3.51 -6.11 6.39
CA LEU A 83 2.76 -5.45 7.45
C LEU A 83 3.62 -5.30 8.70
N TYR A 84 3.49 -4.15 9.37
CA TYR A 84 4.10 -3.90 10.66
C TYR A 84 3.03 -3.67 11.73
N ASN A 85 3.35 -3.94 13.00
CA ASN A 85 2.45 -3.69 14.12
C ASN A 85 2.59 -2.23 14.60
N PRO A 86 1.59 -1.34 14.37
CA PRO A 86 1.67 0.05 14.79
C PRO A 86 1.48 0.25 16.29
N ASP A 87 0.91 -0.72 16.99
CA ASP A 87 0.63 -0.67 18.43
C ASP A 87 1.76 -1.37 19.25
N GLY A 88 2.90 -1.69 18.61
CA GLY A 88 4.07 -2.30 19.23
C GLY A 88 4.95 -1.31 20.00
N GLU A 89 6.11 -1.80 20.47
CA GLU A 89 7.09 -0.98 21.18
C GLU A 89 7.51 0.26 20.39
N ASN A 90 7.68 1.40 21.07
CA ASN A 90 8.00 2.71 20.48
C ASN A 90 7.02 3.13 19.37
N ASP A 91 5.72 3.05 19.63
CA ASP A 91 4.66 3.41 18.68
C ASP A 91 4.80 2.67 17.32
N GLY A 92 5.21 1.41 17.38
CA GLY A 92 5.40 0.57 16.19
C GLY A 92 6.66 0.85 15.38
N ALA A 93 7.52 1.80 15.78
CA ALA A 93 8.73 2.15 15.02
C ALA A 93 9.68 0.96 14.86
N PHE A 94 9.86 0.16 15.91
CA PHE A 94 10.71 -1.03 15.84
C PHE A 94 10.15 -2.05 14.83
N SER A 95 8.84 -2.31 14.88
CA SER A 95 8.17 -3.23 13.95
C SER A 95 8.25 -2.75 12.50
N LEU A 96 8.10 -1.43 12.25
CA LEU A 96 8.27 -0.83 10.93
C LEU A 96 9.71 -1.01 10.41
N ILE A 97 10.71 -0.80 11.25
CA ILE A 97 12.12 -0.98 10.89
C ILE A 97 12.39 -2.44 10.51
N GLU A 98 11.93 -3.40 11.30
CA GLU A 98 12.14 -4.82 11.03
C GLU A 98 11.41 -5.29 9.76
N ALA A 99 10.18 -4.85 9.53
CA ALA A 99 9.44 -5.12 8.29
C ALA A 99 10.18 -4.54 7.06
N THR A 100 10.71 -3.32 7.20
CA THR A 100 11.51 -2.67 6.14
C THR A 100 12.81 -3.42 5.85
N LYS A 101 13.54 -3.83 6.89
CA LYS A 101 14.78 -4.62 6.73
C LYS A 101 14.51 -5.96 6.08
N LYS A 102 13.44 -6.64 6.48
CA LYS A 102 13.00 -7.91 5.87
C LYS A 102 12.76 -7.72 4.37
N LEU A 103 11.99 -6.70 4.00
CA LEU A 103 11.71 -6.39 2.60
C LEU A 103 12.97 -6.10 1.79
N LEU A 104 13.89 -5.30 2.32
CA LEU A 104 15.11 -4.89 1.63
C LEU A 104 16.21 -5.97 1.62
N GLY A 105 16.17 -6.91 2.57
CA GLY A 105 17.21 -7.90 2.80
C GLY A 105 17.31 -9.02 1.75
N ASN A 106 16.23 -9.26 0.97
CA ASN A 106 16.19 -10.33 -0.04
C ASN A 106 15.70 -9.81 -1.38
N GLU A 107 16.58 -9.66 -2.34
CA GLU A 107 16.27 -9.14 -3.68
C GLU A 107 15.35 -10.07 -4.50
N ILE A 108 15.49 -11.38 -4.32
CA ILE A 108 14.66 -12.36 -5.03
C ILE A 108 13.20 -12.25 -4.55
N GLU A 109 13.00 -12.26 -3.23
CA GLU A 109 11.67 -12.09 -2.64
C GLU A 109 11.08 -10.72 -3.01
N ARG A 110 11.88 -9.65 -2.93
CA ARG A 110 11.45 -8.31 -3.31
C ARG A 110 11.01 -8.23 -4.78
N THR A 111 11.73 -8.90 -5.68
CA THR A 111 11.36 -8.97 -7.11
C THR A 111 10.04 -9.72 -7.34
N SER A 112 9.80 -10.79 -6.60
CA SER A 112 8.52 -11.50 -6.63
C SER A 112 7.39 -10.63 -6.08
N MET A 113 7.64 -9.98 -4.96
CA MET A 113 6.71 -9.08 -4.29
C MET A 113 6.31 -7.88 -5.17
N ARG A 114 7.25 -7.31 -5.95
CA ARG A 114 6.96 -6.26 -6.95
C ARG A 114 5.88 -6.69 -7.95
N LYS A 115 5.97 -7.92 -8.46
CA LYS A 115 5.00 -8.46 -9.41
C LYS A 115 3.64 -8.71 -8.76
N ALA A 116 3.64 -9.28 -7.57
CA ALA A 116 2.42 -9.53 -6.81
C ALA A 116 1.71 -8.22 -6.42
N ALA A 117 2.47 -7.21 -5.98
CA ALA A 117 1.95 -5.88 -5.68
C ALA A 117 1.25 -5.25 -6.90
N ARG A 118 1.90 -5.30 -8.07
CA ARG A 118 1.31 -4.80 -9.32
C ARG A 118 0.01 -5.52 -9.68
N SER A 119 0.02 -6.86 -9.60
CA SER A 119 -1.15 -7.68 -9.90
C SER A 119 -2.31 -7.38 -8.94
N GLU A 120 -2.03 -7.16 -7.66
CA GLU A 120 -3.06 -6.78 -6.69
C GLU A 120 -3.65 -5.41 -7.00
N ALA A 121 -2.81 -4.41 -7.27
CA ALA A 121 -3.30 -3.06 -7.60
C ALA A 121 -4.21 -3.04 -8.84
N GLU A 122 -3.95 -3.90 -9.83
CA GLU A 122 -4.79 -4.04 -11.04
C GLU A 122 -6.21 -4.56 -10.69
N ARG A 123 -6.37 -5.37 -9.64
CA ARG A 123 -7.67 -5.87 -9.17
C ARG A 123 -8.54 -4.75 -8.56
N TRP A 124 -7.91 -3.72 -8.00
CA TRP A 124 -8.58 -2.55 -7.40
C TRP A 124 -8.95 -1.47 -8.41
N GLY A 125 -8.69 -1.68 -9.70
CA GLY A 125 -9.13 -0.79 -10.76
C GLY A 125 -10.65 -0.77 -10.94
N TRP A 126 -11.17 0.23 -11.65
CA TRP A 126 -12.61 0.40 -11.90
C TRP A 126 -13.28 -0.84 -12.51
N GLU A 127 -12.59 -1.55 -13.40
CA GLU A 127 -13.11 -2.77 -14.02
C GLU A 127 -13.28 -3.88 -12.96
N GLY A 128 -12.29 -4.11 -12.11
CA GLY A 128 -12.33 -5.08 -11.02
C GLY A 128 -13.45 -4.77 -10.03
N ALA A 129 -13.52 -3.54 -9.54
CA ALA A 129 -14.55 -3.08 -8.61
C ALA A 129 -15.96 -3.21 -9.19
N THR A 130 -16.15 -2.83 -10.45
CA THR A 130 -17.46 -2.93 -11.14
C THR A 130 -17.88 -4.39 -11.33
N LYS A 131 -16.95 -5.26 -11.71
CA LYS A 131 -17.19 -6.70 -11.87
C LYS A 131 -17.60 -7.34 -10.54
N GLN A 132 -16.92 -7.00 -9.46
CA GLN A 132 -17.23 -7.52 -8.13
C GLN A 132 -18.59 -7.03 -7.63
N LEU A 133 -18.90 -5.76 -7.80
CA LEU A 133 -20.21 -5.21 -7.47
C LEU A 133 -21.33 -5.92 -8.23
N ARG A 134 -21.15 -6.14 -9.52
CA ARG A 134 -22.09 -6.88 -10.35
C ARG A 134 -22.32 -8.31 -9.85
N SER A 135 -21.27 -9.04 -9.50
CA SER A 135 -21.36 -10.38 -8.92
C SER A 135 -22.22 -10.39 -7.65
N TYR A 136 -22.05 -9.41 -6.75
CA TYR A 136 -22.89 -9.32 -5.55
C TYR A 136 -24.38 -9.11 -5.86
N TYR A 137 -24.71 -8.31 -6.88
CA TYR A 137 -26.11 -8.16 -7.31
C TYR A 137 -26.66 -9.47 -7.90
N GLU A 138 -25.90 -10.18 -8.70
CA GLU A 138 -26.29 -11.46 -9.28
C GLU A 138 -26.54 -12.49 -8.17
N ASP A 139 -25.67 -12.62 -7.17
CA ASP A 139 -25.83 -13.50 -6.01
C ASP A 139 -27.11 -13.20 -5.20
N VAL A 140 -27.45 -11.93 -5.02
CA VAL A 140 -28.68 -11.52 -4.30
C VAL A 140 -29.92 -11.89 -5.08
N LEU A 141 -29.92 -11.70 -6.40
CA LEU A 141 -31.04 -12.04 -7.28
C LEU A 141 -31.28 -13.56 -7.32
N ASP A 142 -30.22 -14.35 -7.41
CA ASP A 142 -30.32 -15.82 -7.42
C ASP A 142 -30.89 -16.37 -6.11
N LYS A 143 -30.41 -15.84 -4.96
CA LYS A 143 -30.96 -16.18 -3.64
C LYS A 143 -32.45 -15.82 -3.51
N LYS A 144 -32.87 -14.70 -4.07
CA LYS A 144 -34.28 -14.29 -4.05
C LYS A 144 -35.15 -15.21 -4.91
N GLN A 145 -34.69 -15.62 -6.10
CA GLN A 145 -35.41 -16.54 -6.96
C GLN A 145 -35.56 -17.92 -6.34
N SER A 146 -34.49 -18.43 -5.68
CA SER A 146 -34.52 -19.71 -4.98
C SER A 146 -35.52 -19.73 -3.80
N ASN A 147 -35.67 -18.62 -3.08
CA ASN A 147 -36.64 -18.49 -1.99
C ASN A 147 -38.08 -18.29 -2.43
N ILE A 148 -38.33 -17.91 -3.68
CA ILE A 148 -39.69 -17.79 -4.24
C ILE A 148 -40.17 -19.15 -4.84
N ALA A 149 -39.23 -20.01 -5.20
CA ALA A 149 -39.50 -21.31 -5.80
C ALA A 149 -39.66 -22.45 -4.77
N ALA A 150 -39.38 -22.20 -3.49
CA ALA A 150 -39.56 -23.13 -2.36
C ALA A 150 -40.84 -22.80 -1.56
#